data_661a77fe6e1bbf8a1dc71d89bd64151e
#
_entry.id   661a77fe6e1bbf8a1dc71d89bd64151e
#
_cell.length_a   1.000
_cell.length_b   1.000
_cell.length_c   1.000
_cell.angle_alpha   90.00
_cell.angle_beta   90.00
_cell.angle_gamma   90.00
#
_symmetry.space_group_name_H-M   'P 1'
#
loop_
_entity.id
_entity.type
_entity.pdbx_description
1 polymer ?
#
loop_
_entity_poly.entity_id
_entity_poly.type
_entity_poly.pdbx_seq_one_letter_code
_entity_poly.pdbx_strand_id
1 'polypeptide(L)'
;MSPHHALPERDLPERDLPEHVHEERERAQTLRHRLGLTRRSLFAATTGLAAAAAIPLAEPAAATTRRVLVPPGKRGIILYTVRDAITRDPAATTSPSGFRRVLEALSAIGYRQVEFAGYRQHADAEGGASLETVEGARLLRGWLDDNGLRAQGNHGFIPGSWPLTTPDLDRFKQSLEIAGILGLGHMGTGADPTGSAYKADWDVAAEKWNALGAIARDAGIKLYTHNHDAAYAFLLDSGPLDEQGRPTRSSGIRKLEYFFRISDPRLVHFEMDIYWAHVAQYKHRTYTAPDGSTRTDVFDPLRTVRAQEKRFPLFHAKDGVSNPAVPNGYDMVPFGTGDIDYRRFFSRLRAHGYHNPMYEQDNAPGADPAQSLRLAELSYRNLAALRG
;
A
#
# COMPACT_ATOMS: atom_id res chain seq x y z
N MET A 1 -17.24 -38.05 -39.84
CA MET A 1 -16.99 -39.33 -39.18
C MET A 1 -15.52 -39.60 -39.17
N SER A 2 -14.85 -39.41 -38.05
CA SER A 2 -13.53 -39.97 -37.76
C SER A 2 -13.29 -39.84 -36.26
N PRO A 3 -12.83 -40.86 -35.57
CA PRO A 3 -12.83 -40.93 -34.12
C PRO A 3 -11.53 -40.36 -33.53
N HIS A 4 -11.66 -39.70 -32.39
CA HIS A 4 -10.55 -39.28 -31.55
C HIS A 4 -9.89 -40.49 -30.89
N HIS A 5 -8.59 -40.66 -31.14
CA HIS A 5 -7.73 -41.57 -30.39
C HIS A 5 -7.18 -40.82 -29.15
N ALA A 6 -7.56 -41.34 -27.96
CA ALA A 6 -6.90 -40.99 -26.69
C ALA A 6 -5.57 -41.76 -26.61
N LEU A 7 -4.51 -41.05 -26.27
CA LEU A 7 -3.20 -41.64 -25.95
C LEU A 7 -3.17 -42.04 -24.48
N PRO A 8 -2.54 -43.16 -24.13
CA PRO A 8 -2.46 -43.64 -22.76
C PRO A 8 -1.42 -42.84 -21.95
N GLU A 9 -1.77 -42.54 -20.70
CA GLU A 9 -0.85 -42.04 -19.68
C GLU A 9 0.28 -43.03 -19.47
N ARG A 10 1.53 -42.57 -19.63
CA ARG A 10 2.73 -43.31 -19.28
C ARG A 10 3.07 -43.02 -17.82
N ASP A 11 3.00 -44.03 -16.98
CA ASP A 11 3.62 -44.04 -15.67
C ASP A 11 5.15 -43.82 -15.81
N LEU A 12 5.66 -42.77 -15.22
CA LEU A 12 7.08 -42.53 -15.06
C LEU A 12 7.54 -43.14 -13.71
N PRO A 13 8.67 -43.85 -13.66
CA PRO A 13 9.14 -44.48 -12.45
C PRO A 13 9.58 -43.43 -11.40
N GLU A 14 9.23 -43.67 -10.14
CA GLU A 14 9.72 -42.94 -8.98
C GLU A 14 11.23 -42.98 -8.96
N ARG A 15 11.88 -41.85 -9.18
CA ARG A 15 13.33 -41.69 -8.89
C ARG A 15 13.46 -41.17 -7.47
N ASP A 16 14.38 -41.81 -6.73
CA ASP A 16 14.80 -41.50 -5.39
C ASP A 16 15.02 -39.98 -5.21
N LEU A 17 14.15 -39.38 -4.43
CA LEU A 17 14.29 -37.98 -3.98
C LEU A 17 15.19 -37.99 -2.72
N PRO A 18 16.05 -36.98 -2.54
CA PRO A 18 16.89 -36.86 -1.36
C PRO A 18 16.10 -36.83 -0.05
N GLU A 19 16.62 -37.46 1.00
CA GLU A 19 15.97 -37.63 2.32
C GLU A 19 15.34 -36.36 2.91
N HIS A 20 15.97 -35.19 2.68
CA HIS A 20 15.45 -33.89 3.15
C HIS A 20 14.12 -33.50 2.53
N VAL A 21 13.76 -34.00 1.34
CA VAL A 21 12.47 -33.73 0.68
C VAL A 21 11.34 -34.55 1.30
N HIS A 22 11.68 -35.73 1.85
CA HIS A 22 10.71 -36.54 2.60
C HIS A 22 10.37 -35.91 3.95
N GLU A 23 11.36 -35.38 4.67
CA GLU A 23 11.14 -34.67 5.94
C GLU A 23 10.28 -33.40 5.79
N GLU A 24 10.45 -32.64 4.73
CA GLU A 24 9.61 -31.46 4.47
C GLU A 24 8.14 -31.83 4.16
N ARG A 25 7.92 -32.95 3.44
CA ARG A 25 6.56 -33.45 3.19
C ARG A 25 5.89 -33.93 4.47
N GLU A 26 6.59 -34.63 5.36
CA GLU A 26 6.04 -35.05 6.64
C GLU A 26 5.74 -33.88 7.58
N ARG A 27 6.60 -32.88 7.63
CA ARG A 27 6.34 -31.65 8.39
C ARG A 27 5.13 -30.89 7.86
N ALA A 28 4.95 -30.80 6.54
CA ALA A 28 3.79 -30.19 5.93
C ALA A 28 2.49 -30.97 6.17
N GLN A 29 2.55 -32.31 6.23
CA GLN A 29 1.39 -33.16 6.56
C GLN A 29 1.04 -33.05 8.05
N THR A 30 2.02 -33.02 8.94
CA THR A 30 1.82 -32.86 10.39
C THR A 30 1.19 -31.50 10.73
N LEU A 31 1.59 -30.44 10.03
CA LEU A 31 1.01 -29.09 10.20
C LEU A 31 -0.45 -29.06 9.71
N ARG A 32 -0.79 -29.76 8.61
CA ARG A 32 -2.17 -29.89 8.09
C ARG A 32 -3.07 -30.67 9.05
N HIS A 33 -2.54 -31.67 9.73
CA HIS A 33 -3.30 -32.46 10.72
C HIS A 33 -3.60 -31.68 12.01
N ARG A 34 -2.68 -30.81 12.45
CA ARG A 34 -2.88 -29.94 13.63
C ARG A 34 -3.88 -28.80 13.37
N LEU A 35 -4.13 -28.43 12.12
CA LEU A 35 -5.05 -27.34 11.75
C LEU A 35 -6.46 -27.82 11.38
N GLY A 36 -6.79 -29.11 11.49
CA GLY A 36 -8.14 -29.64 11.35
C GLY A 36 -8.75 -29.49 9.94
N LEU A 37 -7.95 -29.34 8.88
CA LEU A 37 -8.42 -29.18 7.50
C LEU A 37 -8.55 -30.54 6.79
N THR A 38 -9.73 -31.17 6.86
CA THR A 38 -10.04 -32.36 6.08
C THR A 38 -10.76 -32.01 4.78
N ARG A 39 -10.31 -32.67 3.67
CA ARG A 39 -10.89 -32.55 2.30
C ARG A 39 -12.29 -33.18 2.14
N ARG A 40 -13.14 -33.25 3.15
CA ARG A 40 -14.43 -33.94 3.11
C ARG A 40 -15.67 -33.10 3.44
N SER A 41 -15.76 -31.89 2.98
CA SER A 41 -16.99 -31.10 3.06
C SER A 41 -17.45 -30.51 1.71
N LEU A 42 -17.05 -31.16 0.61
CA LEU A 42 -17.65 -30.93 -0.71
C LEU A 42 -18.10 -32.28 -1.29
N PHE A 43 -19.37 -32.55 -1.31
CA PHE A 43 -20.17 -33.61 -1.95
C PHE A 43 -20.96 -34.42 -0.94
N ALA A 44 -22.15 -33.94 -0.58
CA ALA A 44 -23.28 -34.77 -0.24
C ALA A 44 -24.57 -33.92 -0.32
N ALA A 45 -25.22 -33.94 -1.46
CA ALA A 45 -26.67 -33.74 -1.60
C ALA A 45 -27.12 -34.11 -3.01
N THR A 46 -27.37 -35.39 -3.23
CA THR A 46 -28.35 -35.84 -4.26
C THR A 46 -29.05 -37.06 -3.74
N THR A 47 -30.37 -37.07 -3.96
CA THR A 47 -31.37 -38.10 -3.91
C THR A 47 -32.22 -38.23 -2.63
N GLY A 48 -33.49 -37.93 -2.84
CA GLY A 48 -34.62 -38.21 -1.94
C GLY A 48 -35.90 -37.55 -2.42
N LEU A 49 -36.62 -38.20 -3.38
CA LEU A 49 -37.98 -37.81 -3.76
C LEU A 49 -38.96 -38.24 -2.66
N ALA A 50 -39.86 -37.35 -2.22
CA ALA A 50 -41.23 -37.66 -1.88
C ALA A 50 -42.12 -36.41 -1.75
N ALA A 51 -43.35 -36.54 -2.18
CA ALA A 51 -44.44 -35.68 -2.55
C ALA A 51 -44.92 -34.56 -1.59
N ALA A 52 -45.30 -33.45 -2.21
CA ALA A 52 -46.54 -32.68 -2.13
C ALA A 52 -46.93 -31.92 -0.86
N ALA A 53 -46.83 -30.60 -0.94
CA ALA A 53 -47.89 -29.64 -0.64
C ALA A 53 -47.46 -28.26 -1.19
N ALA A 54 -48.24 -27.66 -2.06
CA ALA A 54 -48.00 -26.37 -2.65
C ALA A 54 -48.23 -25.26 -1.61
N ILE A 55 -47.14 -24.82 -0.99
CA ILE A 55 -47.05 -23.53 -0.32
C ILE A 55 -46.43 -22.55 -1.35
N PRO A 56 -46.95 -21.33 -1.58
CA PRO A 56 -46.27 -20.39 -2.47
C PRO A 56 -44.88 -20.12 -1.92
N LEU A 57 -43.86 -20.69 -2.59
CA LEU A 57 -42.47 -20.37 -2.34
C LEU A 57 -42.31 -18.88 -2.66
N ALA A 58 -42.19 -18.08 -1.63
CA ALA A 58 -41.55 -16.77 -1.78
C ALA A 58 -40.21 -17.04 -2.47
N GLU A 59 -39.97 -16.40 -3.63
CA GLU A 59 -38.69 -16.45 -4.31
C GLU A 59 -37.60 -16.19 -3.29
N PRO A 60 -36.57 -17.03 -3.17
CA PRO A 60 -35.44 -16.70 -2.32
C PRO A 60 -34.90 -15.39 -2.84
N ALA A 61 -35.00 -14.31 -2.03
CA ALA A 61 -34.36 -13.06 -2.32
C ALA A 61 -32.91 -13.41 -2.68
N ALA A 62 -32.54 -13.20 -3.94
CA ALA A 62 -31.21 -13.49 -4.43
C ALA A 62 -30.24 -12.81 -3.46
N ALA A 63 -29.55 -13.60 -2.65
CA ALA A 63 -28.53 -13.11 -1.77
C ALA A 63 -27.50 -12.47 -2.69
N THR A 64 -27.56 -11.15 -2.84
CA THR A 64 -26.57 -10.38 -3.58
C THR A 64 -25.27 -10.65 -2.89
N THR A 65 -24.45 -11.55 -3.46
CA THR A 65 -23.12 -11.85 -2.96
C THR A 65 -22.35 -10.53 -3.00
N ARG A 66 -22.20 -9.92 -1.81
CA ARG A 66 -21.47 -8.64 -1.68
C ARG A 66 -20.10 -8.81 -2.31
N ARG A 67 -19.79 -7.91 -3.24
CA ARG A 67 -18.58 -7.98 -4.04
C ARG A 67 -17.33 -7.78 -3.17
N VAL A 68 -16.27 -8.56 -3.42
CA VAL A 68 -14.94 -8.35 -2.85
C VAL A 68 -14.39 -7.01 -3.35
N LEU A 69 -14.08 -6.08 -2.45
CA LEU A 69 -13.56 -4.74 -2.80
C LEU A 69 -12.06 -4.76 -3.07
N VAL A 70 -11.28 -5.58 -2.35
CA VAL A 70 -9.84 -5.74 -2.57
C VAL A 70 -9.57 -7.19 -3.01
N PRO A 71 -9.41 -7.45 -4.31
CA PRO A 71 -9.13 -8.78 -4.82
C PRO A 71 -7.83 -9.37 -4.25
N PRO A 72 -7.68 -10.71 -4.15
CA PRO A 72 -6.49 -11.35 -3.57
C PRO A 72 -5.16 -10.83 -4.13
N GLY A 73 -5.06 -10.66 -5.45
CA GLY A 73 -3.85 -10.16 -6.11
C GLY A 73 -3.55 -8.66 -5.91
N LYS A 74 -4.44 -7.93 -5.21
CA LYS A 74 -4.31 -6.48 -4.92
C LYS A 74 -4.10 -6.17 -3.44
N ARG A 75 -4.06 -7.18 -2.57
CA ARG A 75 -3.81 -6.99 -1.15
C ARG A 75 -2.33 -6.77 -0.93
N GLY A 76 -1.97 -5.55 -0.59
CA GLY A 76 -0.60 -5.10 -0.43
C GLY A 76 -0.29 -4.67 1.00
N ILE A 77 1.01 -4.52 1.27
CA ILE A 77 1.56 -3.97 2.51
C ILE A 77 2.79 -3.14 2.19
N ILE A 78 2.92 -1.98 2.82
CA ILE A 78 4.20 -1.27 2.84
C ILE A 78 5.10 -1.84 3.93
N LEU A 79 6.36 -2.09 3.58
CA LEU A 79 7.34 -2.73 4.45
C LEU A 79 7.74 -1.88 5.67
N TYR A 80 7.39 -0.57 5.67
CA TYR A 80 7.53 0.28 6.85
C TYR A 80 6.76 -0.27 8.06
N THR A 81 5.63 -0.90 7.83
CA THR A 81 4.81 -1.54 8.88
C THR A 81 5.59 -2.60 9.67
N VAL A 82 6.45 -3.34 8.98
CA VAL A 82 7.25 -4.45 9.54
C VAL A 82 8.75 -4.13 9.58
N ARG A 83 9.11 -2.82 9.61
CA ARG A 83 10.50 -2.37 9.61
C ARG A 83 11.33 -2.88 10.77
N ASP A 84 10.70 -3.10 11.93
CA ASP A 84 11.34 -3.73 13.09
C ASP A 84 11.82 -5.14 12.78
N ALA A 85 11.03 -5.93 12.07
CA ALA A 85 11.42 -7.26 11.63
C ALA A 85 12.54 -7.22 10.58
N ILE A 86 12.50 -6.26 9.65
CA ILE A 86 13.55 -6.10 8.62
C ILE A 86 14.89 -5.70 9.23
N THR A 87 14.88 -4.78 10.22
CA THR A 87 16.12 -4.25 10.82
C THR A 87 16.59 -5.01 12.05
N ARG A 88 15.89 -6.04 12.45
CA ARG A 88 16.22 -6.86 13.63
C ARG A 88 17.42 -7.75 13.36
N ASP A 89 18.27 -7.92 14.38
CA ASP A 89 19.36 -8.92 14.39
C ASP A 89 18.79 -10.35 14.23
N PRO A 90 19.15 -11.07 13.17
CA PRO A 90 18.69 -12.45 12.98
C PRO A 90 19.13 -13.40 14.09
N ALA A 91 20.21 -13.10 14.82
CA ALA A 91 20.69 -13.90 15.95
C ALA A 91 19.92 -13.65 17.25
N ALA A 92 19.22 -12.51 17.38
CA ALA A 92 18.55 -12.12 18.61
C ALA A 92 17.22 -12.84 18.86
N THR A 93 16.61 -13.49 17.86
CA THR A 93 15.28 -14.10 17.95
C THR A 93 15.04 -15.13 16.86
N THR A 94 14.09 -16.03 17.09
CA THR A 94 13.57 -16.97 16.08
C THR A 94 12.49 -16.37 15.17
N SER A 95 12.04 -15.14 15.45
CA SER A 95 11.08 -14.42 14.58
C SER A 95 11.75 -14.05 13.25
N PRO A 96 10.98 -13.93 12.17
CA PRO A 96 11.51 -13.49 10.87
C PRO A 96 12.32 -12.19 10.98
N SER A 97 13.53 -12.19 10.37
CA SER A 97 14.45 -11.05 10.38
C SER A 97 15.07 -10.86 8.99
N GLY A 98 15.28 -9.58 8.57
CA GLY A 98 15.76 -9.24 7.25
C GLY A 98 14.72 -9.42 6.15
N PHE A 99 14.97 -8.84 4.98
CA PHE A 99 14.00 -8.83 3.87
C PHE A 99 13.57 -10.23 3.46
N ARG A 100 14.51 -11.17 3.28
CA ARG A 100 14.17 -12.52 2.81
C ARG A 100 13.10 -13.18 3.68
N ARG A 101 13.34 -13.28 4.99
CA ARG A 101 12.43 -13.95 5.93
C ARG A 101 11.13 -13.20 6.13
N VAL A 102 11.17 -11.87 6.07
CA VAL A 102 9.95 -11.05 6.17
C VAL A 102 9.08 -11.22 4.93
N LEU A 103 9.67 -11.25 3.72
CA LEU A 103 8.92 -11.51 2.48
C LEU A 103 8.30 -12.91 2.46
N GLU A 104 9.02 -13.94 2.93
CA GLU A 104 8.49 -15.30 3.13
C GLU A 104 7.26 -15.27 4.07
N ALA A 105 7.36 -14.60 5.21
CA ALA A 105 6.27 -14.49 6.18
C ALA A 105 5.05 -13.75 5.61
N LEU A 106 5.25 -12.63 4.91
CA LEU A 106 4.17 -11.85 4.29
C LEU A 106 3.45 -12.65 3.19
N SER A 107 4.20 -13.40 2.38
CA SER A 107 3.62 -14.31 1.38
C SER A 107 2.80 -15.43 2.03
N ALA A 108 3.29 -16.01 3.14
CA ALA A 108 2.58 -17.04 3.90
C ALA A 108 1.27 -16.53 4.53
N ILE A 109 1.24 -15.25 5.00
CA ILE A 109 0.02 -14.57 5.46
C ILE A 109 -0.99 -14.43 4.32
N GLY A 110 -0.52 -14.23 3.09
CA GLY A 110 -1.36 -14.15 1.89
C GLY A 110 -1.21 -12.87 1.09
N TYR A 111 -0.37 -11.92 1.49
CA TYR A 111 -0.06 -10.73 0.70
C TYR A 111 0.47 -11.12 -0.67
N ARG A 112 0.18 -10.29 -1.68
CA ARG A 112 0.64 -10.48 -3.06
C ARG A 112 1.31 -9.25 -3.64
N GLN A 113 1.25 -8.15 -2.91
CA GLN A 113 1.91 -6.91 -3.27
C GLN A 113 2.66 -6.37 -2.06
N VAL A 114 3.82 -5.78 -2.33
CA VAL A 114 4.61 -5.04 -1.33
C VAL A 114 4.97 -3.68 -1.89
N GLU A 115 5.15 -2.74 -0.99
CA GLU A 115 5.78 -1.46 -1.23
C GLU A 115 7.00 -1.33 -0.35
N PHE A 116 8.11 -0.90 -0.92
CA PHE A 116 9.33 -0.69 -0.17
C PHE A 116 9.33 0.68 0.53
N ALA A 117 9.96 0.74 1.70
CA ALA A 117 10.30 1.96 2.42
C ALA A 117 11.84 2.07 2.53
N GLY A 118 12.51 2.06 1.38
CA GLY A 118 13.95 1.91 1.28
C GLY A 118 14.41 0.45 1.35
N TYR A 119 15.75 0.26 1.32
CA TYR A 119 16.38 -1.06 1.12
C TYR A 119 17.41 -1.39 2.20
N ARG A 120 17.23 -0.89 3.41
CA ARG A 120 18.11 -1.14 4.56
C ARG A 120 17.55 -2.24 5.45
N GLN A 121 18.45 -3.11 5.95
CA GLN A 121 18.14 -4.19 6.88
C GLN A 121 19.27 -4.34 7.90
N HIS A 122 19.18 -5.33 8.80
CA HIS A 122 20.29 -5.66 9.72
C HIS A 122 21.53 -6.09 8.96
N ALA A 123 22.71 -5.75 9.48
CA ALA A 123 23.99 -6.06 8.80
C ALA A 123 24.23 -7.56 8.62
N ASP A 124 23.78 -8.36 9.60
CA ASP A 124 23.94 -9.82 9.59
C ASP A 124 22.79 -10.55 8.87
N ALA A 125 21.82 -9.81 8.33
CA ALA A 125 20.81 -10.41 7.47
C ALA A 125 21.39 -10.74 6.08
N GLU A 126 20.83 -11.76 5.42
CA GLU A 126 21.29 -12.17 4.09
C GLU A 126 21.29 -10.99 3.11
N GLY A 127 22.40 -10.78 2.43
CA GLY A 127 22.62 -9.65 1.52
C GLY A 127 23.23 -8.40 2.18
N GLY A 128 23.44 -8.39 3.49
CA GLY A 128 24.09 -7.30 4.24
C GLY A 128 23.18 -6.11 4.52
N ALA A 129 23.76 -5.03 5.07
CA ALA A 129 23.02 -3.90 5.64
C ALA A 129 22.18 -3.07 4.62
N SER A 130 22.63 -3.03 3.38
CA SER A 130 21.98 -2.20 2.34
C SER A 130 21.89 -2.97 1.02
N LEU A 131 20.69 -3.05 0.50
CA LEU A 131 20.38 -3.62 -0.82
C LEU A 131 20.09 -2.52 -1.85
N GLU A 132 20.50 -1.26 -1.58
CA GLU A 132 20.36 -0.11 -2.48
C GLU A 132 21.50 -0.10 -3.52
N THR A 133 21.68 -1.24 -4.20
CA THR A 133 22.63 -1.48 -5.30
C THR A 133 21.96 -2.32 -6.38
N VAL A 134 22.58 -2.39 -7.55
CA VAL A 134 22.10 -3.26 -8.66
C VAL A 134 22.09 -4.73 -8.24
N GLU A 135 23.13 -5.18 -7.55
CA GLU A 135 23.25 -6.54 -7.03
C GLU A 135 22.20 -6.83 -5.95
N GLY A 136 22.03 -5.89 -5.01
CA GLY A 136 21.02 -5.98 -3.97
C GLY A 136 19.60 -6.00 -4.54
N ALA A 137 19.34 -5.20 -5.57
CA ALA A 137 18.05 -5.20 -6.26
C ALA A 137 17.76 -6.54 -6.96
N ARG A 138 18.77 -7.18 -7.58
CA ARG A 138 18.63 -8.51 -8.17
C ARG A 138 18.34 -9.57 -7.11
N LEU A 139 18.99 -9.48 -5.96
CA LEU A 139 18.76 -10.39 -4.84
C LEU A 139 17.32 -10.24 -4.30
N LEU A 140 16.87 -8.99 -4.06
CA LEU A 140 15.49 -8.70 -3.66
C LEU A 140 14.47 -9.18 -4.70
N ARG A 141 14.76 -9.00 -6.01
CA ARG A 141 13.90 -9.50 -7.09
C ARG A 141 13.74 -11.02 -7.02
N GLY A 142 14.82 -11.75 -6.81
CA GLY A 142 14.79 -13.20 -6.62
C GLY A 142 13.88 -13.59 -5.46
N TRP A 143 14.04 -12.96 -4.29
CA TRP A 143 13.19 -13.26 -3.11
C TRP A 143 11.71 -12.91 -3.33
N LEU A 144 11.41 -11.86 -4.09
CA LEU A 144 10.03 -11.55 -4.46
C LEU A 144 9.44 -12.64 -5.36
N ASP A 145 10.20 -13.11 -6.36
CA ASP A 145 9.78 -14.15 -7.30
C ASP A 145 9.56 -15.49 -6.59
N ASP A 146 10.49 -15.90 -5.72
CA ASP A 146 10.40 -17.13 -4.93
C ASP A 146 9.14 -17.16 -4.06
N ASN A 147 8.66 -15.98 -3.64
CA ASN A 147 7.49 -15.84 -2.77
C ASN A 147 6.21 -15.43 -3.52
N GLY A 148 6.24 -15.30 -4.84
CA GLY A 148 5.09 -14.88 -5.65
C GLY A 148 4.58 -13.49 -5.27
N LEU A 149 5.48 -12.59 -4.81
CA LEU A 149 5.19 -11.22 -4.46
C LEU A 149 5.54 -10.28 -5.62
N ARG A 150 4.77 -9.19 -5.74
CA ARG A 150 5.04 -8.11 -6.69
C ARG A 150 5.30 -6.82 -5.95
N ALA A 151 6.42 -6.19 -6.23
CA ALA A 151 6.70 -4.85 -5.74
C ALA A 151 5.91 -3.82 -6.58
N GLN A 152 5.21 -2.90 -5.91
CA GLN A 152 4.36 -1.90 -6.58
C GLN A 152 4.97 -0.50 -6.52
N GLY A 153 5.63 -0.17 -5.42
CA GLY A 153 6.22 1.13 -5.18
C GLY A 153 7.40 1.08 -4.23
N ASN A 154 8.06 2.22 -4.08
CA ASN A 154 9.09 2.46 -3.07
C ASN A 154 9.09 3.93 -2.66
N HIS A 155 9.14 4.19 -1.36
CA HIS A 155 9.57 5.48 -0.83
C HIS A 155 11.08 5.60 -1.01
N GLY A 156 11.49 6.06 -2.19
CA GLY A 156 12.87 6.15 -2.64
C GLY A 156 13.47 7.54 -2.50
N PHE A 157 14.60 7.74 -3.15
CA PHE A 157 15.29 9.02 -3.16
C PHE A 157 14.62 9.99 -4.13
N ILE A 158 14.22 11.15 -3.61
CA ILE A 158 13.79 12.33 -4.36
C ILE A 158 14.77 13.46 -4.08
N PRO A 159 15.39 14.09 -5.12
CA PRO A 159 16.28 15.21 -4.94
C PRO A 159 15.69 16.35 -4.12
N GLY A 160 16.43 16.83 -3.13
CA GLY A 160 16.06 18.00 -2.34
C GLY A 160 16.26 19.33 -3.07
N SER A 161 17.32 19.41 -3.88
CA SER A 161 17.73 20.63 -4.59
C SER A 161 16.83 20.95 -5.80
N TRP A 162 16.73 22.23 -6.09
CA TRP A 162 16.19 22.75 -7.34
C TRP A 162 16.85 24.10 -7.67
N PRO A 163 17.45 24.30 -8.86
CA PRO A 163 17.63 23.32 -9.93
C PRO A 163 18.38 22.04 -9.50
N LEU A 164 18.17 20.93 -10.23
CA LEU A 164 18.82 19.65 -9.94
C LEU A 164 20.34 19.77 -10.09
N THR A 165 21.08 19.24 -9.11
CA THR A 165 22.53 19.05 -9.23
C THR A 165 22.84 17.75 -9.97
N THR A 166 24.04 17.65 -10.58
CA THR A 166 24.47 16.42 -11.26
C THR A 166 24.46 15.20 -10.31
N PRO A 167 25.04 15.28 -9.09
CA PRO A 167 24.99 14.15 -8.15
C PRO A 167 23.56 13.71 -7.78
N ASP A 168 22.65 14.68 -7.57
CA ASP A 168 21.26 14.36 -7.27
C ASP A 168 20.56 13.67 -8.45
N LEU A 169 20.82 14.13 -9.65
CA LEU A 169 20.29 13.54 -10.88
C LEU A 169 20.80 12.11 -11.09
N ASP A 170 22.09 11.88 -10.89
CA ASP A 170 22.71 10.56 -11.05
C ASP A 170 22.15 9.58 -10.00
N ARG A 171 22.03 10.01 -8.74
CA ARG A 171 21.39 9.19 -7.69
C ARG A 171 19.93 8.89 -7.98
N PHE A 172 19.19 9.86 -8.51
CA PHE A 172 17.80 9.66 -8.89
C PHE A 172 17.67 8.63 -10.02
N LYS A 173 18.53 8.71 -11.06
CA LYS A 173 18.59 7.73 -12.14
C LYS A 173 18.96 6.34 -11.65
N GLN A 174 19.93 6.23 -10.73
CA GLN A 174 20.26 4.94 -10.09
C GLN A 174 19.07 4.36 -9.32
N SER A 175 18.32 5.19 -8.62
CA SER A 175 17.10 4.75 -7.92
C SER A 175 16.02 4.23 -8.90
N LEU A 176 15.92 4.84 -10.09
CA LEU A 176 15.02 4.37 -11.16
C LEU A 176 15.51 3.05 -11.77
N GLU A 177 16.82 2.85 -11.93
CA GLU A 177 17.41 1.57 -12.38
C GLU A 177 17.08 0.44 -11.39
N ILE A 178 17.29 0.66 -10.10
CA ILE A 178 16.92 -0.28 -9.03
C ILE A 178 15.41 -0.58 -9.08
N ALA A 179 14.57 0.45 -9.23
CA ALA A 179 13.13 0.28 -9.36
C ALA A 179 12.76 -0.58 -10.58
N GLY A 180 13.43 -0.39 -11.72
CA GLY A 180 13.24 -1.21 -12.92
C GLY A 180 13.61 -2.68 -12.71
N ILE A 181 14.75 -2.97 -12.05
CA ILE A 181 15.18 -4.34 -11.70
C ILE A 181 14.13 -5.03 -10.81
N LEU A 182 13.60 -4.30 -9.81
CA LEU A 182 12.57 -4.81 -8.91
C LEU A 182 11.20 -4.97 -9.56
N GLY A 183 11.01 -4.42 -10.76
CA GLY A 183 9.73 -4.43 -11.46
C GLY A 183 8.70 -3.47 -10.84
N LEU A 184 9.15 -2.38 -10.20
CA LEU A 184 8.27 -1.37 -9.66
C LEU A 184 7.54 -0.62 -10.78
N GLY A 185 6.22 -0.49 -10.64
CA GLY A 185 5.45 0.41 -11.51
C GLY A 185 5.52 1.88 -11.06
N HIS A 186 5.93 2.12 -9.82
CA HIS A 186 5.87 3.43 -9.18
C HIS A 186 7.10 3.65 -8.29
N MET A 187 7.61 4.86 -8.24
CA MET A 187 8.63 5.30 -7.30
C MET A 187 8.29 6.71 -6.81
N GLY A 188 8.52 6.99 -5.55
CA GLY A 188 8.19 8.28 -4.97
C GLY A 188 8.88 8.52 -3.64
N THR A 189 8.19 9.22 -2.76
CA THR A 189 8.66 9.53 -1.41
C THR A 189 7.52 9.41 -0.41
N GLY A 190 7.86 9.10 0.84
CA GLY A 190 6.94 9.12 1.98
C GLY A 190 6.65 10.52 2.54
N ALA A 191 6.97 11.57 1.81
CA ALA A 191 6.80 12.95 2.24
C ALA A 191 6.04 13.78 1.19
N ASP A 192 5.53 14.93 1.64
CA ASP A 192 4.93 15.94 0.77
C ASP A 192 5.94 16.51 -0.23
N PRO A 193 5.50 17.06 -1.37
CA PRO A 193 6.38 17.72 -2.35
C PRO A 193 7.24 18.84 -1.76
N THR A 194 6.69 19.56 -0.78
CA THR A 194 7.36 20.53 0.07
C THR A 194 6.62 20.66 1.40
N GLY A 195 7.34 20.94 2.48
CA GLY A 195 6.76 21.22 3.80
C GLY A 195 6.22 22.65 3.96
N SER A 196 6.38 23.51 2.93
CA SER A 196 6.05 24.93 3.04
C SER A 196 4.54 25.19 3.17
N ALA A 197 4.20 26.32 3.81
CA ALA A 197 2.86 26.87 3.83
C ALA A 197 2.57 27.80 2.63
N TYR A 198 3.59 28.26 1.92
CA TYR A 198 3.50 29.35 0.96
C TYR A 198 3.34 28.87 -0.47
N LYS A 199 2.41 29.49 -1.20
CA LYS A 199 2.11 29.16 -2.59
C LYS A 199 3.35 29.12 -3.49
N ALA A 200 4.26 30.10 -3.36
CA ALA A 200 5.46 30.20 -4.20
C ALA A 200 6.35 28.96 -4.11
N ASP A 201 6.49 28.35 -2.93
CA ASP A 201 7.29 27.15 -2.76
C ASP A 201 6.65 25.92 -3.40
N TRP A 202 5.31 25.89 -3.47
CA TRP A 202 4.57 24.84 -4.19
C TRP A 202 4.69 25.00 -5.71
N ASP A 203 4.79 26.23 -6.21
CA ASP A 203 5.09 26.50 -7.63
C ASP A 203 6.46 25.92 -8.01
N VAL A 204 7.49 26.20 -7.20
CA VAL A 204 8.84 25.64 -7.38
C VAL A 204 8.85 24.11 -7.24
N ALA A 205 8.11 23.57 -6.28
CA ALA A 205 7.97 22.12 -6.13
C ALA A 205 7.34 21.49 -7.36
N ALA A 206 6.33 22.12 -7.98
CA ALA A 206 5.69 21.58 -9.18
C ALA A 206 6.63 21.54 -10.39
N GLU A 207 7.46 22.58 -10.58
CA GLU A 207 8.51 22.58 -11.62
C GLU A 207 9.46 21.39 -11.44
N LYS A 208 10.00 21.21 -10.23
CA LYS A 208 10.89 20.10 -9.87
C LYS A 208 10.22 18.75 -10.12
N TRP A 209 9.00 18.55 -9.61
CA TRP A 209 8.29 17.30 -9.73
C TRP A 209 7.90 16.94 -11.17
N ASN A 210 7.54 17.93 -11.99
CA ASN A 210 7.30 17.72 -13.42
C ASN A 210 8.58 17.28 -14.14
N ALA A 211 9.72 17.90 -13.84
CA ALA A 211 11.01 17.51 -14.43
C ALA A 211 11.41 16.07 -14.02
N LEU A 212 11.33 15.74 -12.73
CA LEU A 212 11.61 14.40 -12.22
C LEU A 212 10.62 13.36 -12.78
N GLY A 213 9.36 13.74 -12.91
CA GLY A 213 8.31 12.88 -13.49
C GLY A 213 8.55 12.57 -14.96
N ALA A 214 9.11 13.50 -15.73
CA ALA A 214 9.52 13.25 -17.11
C ALA A 214 10.65 12.20 -17.18
N ILE A 215 11.67 12.33 -16.32
CA ILE A 215 12.78 11.38 -16.24
C ILE A 215 12.28 9.99 -15.81
N ALA A 216 11.40 9.91 -14.81
CA ALA A 216 10.82 8.65 -14.34
C ALA A 216 9.96 7.97 -15.42
N ARG A 217 9.13 8.74 -16.14
CA ARG A 217 8.33 8.25 -17.27
C ARG A 217 9.21 7.64 -18.36
N ASP A 218 10.33 8.28 -18.69
CA ASP A 218 11.25 7.79 -19.73
C ASP A 218 11.94 6.48 -19.30
N ALA A 219 12.01 6.21 -17.98
CA ALA A 219 12.40 4.93 -17.40
C ALA A 219 11.22 3.94 -17.25
N GLY A 220 10.01 4.29 -17.71
CA GLY A 220 8.81 3.43 -17.59
C GLY A 220 8.18 3.42 -16.19
N ILE A 221 8.56 4.35 -15.30
CA ILE A 221 8.13 4.40 -13.90
C ILE A 221 7.25 5.65 -13.68
N LYS A 222 6.18 5.49 -12.91
CA LYS A 222 5.34 6.62 -12.47
C LYS A 222 5.92 7.23 -11.20
N LEU A 223 6.21 8.52 -11.25
CA LEU A 223 6.61 9.27 -10.07
C LEU A 223 5.40 9.59 -9.21
N TYR A 224 5.46 9.35 -7.90
CA TYR A 224 4.39 9.70 -6.97
C TYR A 224 4.91 10.41 -5.71
N THR A 225 4.04 11.17 -5.08
CA THR A 225 4.22 11.71 -3.74
C THR A 225 3.19 11.12 -2.79
N HIS A 226 3.62 10.81 -1.59
CA HIS A 226 2.78 10.41 -0.46
C HIS A 226 2.43 11.66 0.37
N ASN A 227 1.43 11.57 1.23
CA ASN A 227 1.00 12.69 2.04
C ASN A 227 0.72 12.31 3.49
N HIS A 228 0.97 13.25 4.39
CA HIS A 228 0.40 13.32 5.72
C HIS A 228 -0.64 14.43 5.82
N ASP A 229 -1.22 14.64 7.02
CA ASP A 229 -2.30 15.61 7.22
C ASP A 229 -1.91 17.05 6.82
N ALA A 230 -0.64 17.44 7.04
CA ALA A 230 -0.14 18.79 6.72
C ALA A 230 -0.25 19.16 5.24
N ALA A 231 -0.25 18.19 4.32
CA ALA A 231 -0.46 18.42 2.89
C ALA A 231 -1.86 18.97 2.57
N TYR A 232 -2.83 18.68 3.42
CA TYR A 232 -4.21 19.15 3.26
C TYR A 232 -4.52 20.42 4.06
N ALA A 233 -3.53 21.03 4.73
CA ALA A 233 -3.66 22.37 5.29
C ALA A 233 -3.83 23.42 4.17
N PHE A 234 -4.30 24.62 4.54
CA PHE A 234 -4.51 25.69 3.58
C PHE A 234 -3.20 26.39 3.23
N LEU A 235 -3.06 26.77 1.96
CA LEU A 235 -1.96 27.62 1.50
C LEU A 235 -2.08 29.01 2.09
N LEU A 236 -0.94 29.63 2.39
CA LEU A 236 -0.82 31.06 2.62
C LEU A 236 -0.50 31.73 1.27
N ASP A 237 -1.49 32.38 0.71
CA ASP A 237 -1.46 32.95 -0.64
C ASP A 237 -2.08 34.34 -0.76
N SER A 238 -2.49 34.92 0.38
CA SER A 238 -3.24 36.19 0.40
C SER A 238 -3.09 36.94 1.72
N GLY A 239 -3.72 38.12 1.80
CA GLY A 239 -3.76 38.97 2.99
C GLY A 239 -2.50 39.83 3.17
N PRO A 240 -2.31 40.44 4.37
CA PRO A 240 -1.14 41.22 4.69
C PRO A 240 0.13 40.36 4.64
N LEU A 241 1.23 41.02 4.32
CA LEU A 241 2.55 40.37 4.33
C LEU A 241 3.15 40.42 5.76
N ASP A 242 3.89 39.38 6.12
CA ASP A 242 4.74 39.35 7.32
C ASP A 242 6.02 40.17 7.13
N GLU A 243 6.89 40.21 8.14
CA GLU A 243 8.16 40.91 8.11
C GLU A 243 9.11 40.38 7.02
N GLN A 244 8.92 39.17 6.54
CA GLN A 244 9.67 38.53 5.47
C GLN A 244 9.03 38.73 4.09
N GLY A 245 7.95 39.51 4.00
CA GLY A 245 7.20 39.76 2.76
C GLY A 245 6.34 38.62 2.29
N ARG A 246 5.90 37.70 3.18
CA ARG A 246 5.13 36.52 2.85
C ARG A 246 3.66 36.66 3.27
N PRO A 247 2.70 36.11 2.49
CA PRO A 247 1.27 36.21 2.83
C PRO A 247 0.96 35.48 4.16
N THR A 248 0.04 36.08 4.95
CA THR A 248 -0.35 35.54 6.25
C THR A 248 -1.75 34.94 6.28
N ARG A 249 -2.47 34.94 5.16
CA ARG A 249 -3.86 34.47 5.04
C ARG A 249 -4.02 33.52 3.85
N SER A 250 -5.19 32.90 3.76
CA SER A 250 -5.49 31.94 2.71
C SER A 250 -6.69 32.33 1.89
N SER A 251 -6.64 32.10 0.58
CA SER A 251 -7.82 32.16 -0.29
C SER A 251 -8.76 30.94 -0.14
N GLY A 252 -8.42 29.99 0.76
CA GLY A 252 -9.17 28.75 0.99
C GLY A 252 -8.73 27.58 0.13
N ILE A 253 -7.58 27.69 -0.55
CA ILE A 253 -7.02 26.62 -1.36
C ILE A 253 -6.11 25.75 -0.49
N ARG A 254 -6.27 24.42 -0.55
CA ARG A 254 -5.39 23.48 0.17
C ARG A 254 -4.11 23.23 -0.61
N LYS A 255 -3.01 23.01 0.10
CA LYS A 255 -1.67 22.82 -0.46
C LYS A 255 -1.63 21.74 -1.54
N LEU A 256 -2.05 20.52 -1.21
CA LEU A 256 -2.00 19.40 -2.15
C LEU A 256 -3.03 19.54 -3.28
N GLU A 257 -4.21 20.14 -3.03
CA GLU A 257 -5.18 20.45 -4.08
C GLU A 257 -4.65 21.49 -5.07
N TYR A 258 -3.85 22.45 -4.57
CA TYR A 258 -3.13 23.38 -5.43
C TYR A 258 -2.11 22.64 -6.29
N PHE A 259 -1.30 21.79 -5.67
CA PHE A 259 -0.29 20.99 -6.36
C PHE A 259 -0.90 20.07 -7.44
N PHE A 260 -2.08 19.50 -7.21
CA PHE A 260 -2.82 18.75 -8.25
C PHE A 260 -3.10 19.58 -9.48
N ARG A 261 -3.40 20.87 -9.30
CA ARG A 261 -3.76 21.77 -10.41
C ARG A 261 -2.57 22.20 -11.25
N ILE A 262 -1.41 22.40 -10.62
CA ILE A 262 -0.22 22.96 -11.27
C ILE A 262 0.79 21.89 -11.73
N SER A 263 0.70 20.66 -11.25
CA SER A 263 1.55 19.55 -11.72
C SER A 263 0.95 18.82 -12.93
N ASP A 264 1.81 18.35 -13.87
CA ASP A 264 1.37 17.63 -15.06
C ASP A 264 0.76 16.27 -14.66
N PRO A 265 -0.52 16.01 -14.98
CA PRO A 265 -1.21 14.77 -14.60
C PRO A 265 -0.66 13.51 -15.30
N ARG A 266 0.18 13.65 -16.31
CA ARG A 266 0.85 12.54 -16.99
C ARG A 266 2.17 12.18 -16.33
N LEU A 267 2.73 13.06 -15.50
CA LEU A 267 4.07 12.95 -14.94
C LEU A 267 4.07 12.72 -13.44
N VAL A 268 3.13 13.35 -12.72
CA VAL A 268 3.07 13.32 -11.25
C VAL A 268 1.80 12.61 -10.79
N HIS A 269 1.99 11.58 -10.00
CA HIS A 269 0.95 10.76 -9.40
C HIS A 269 0.94 10.93 -7.87
N PHE A 270 -0.04 10.34 -7.21
CA PHE A 270 -0.25 10.48 -5.78
C PHE A 270 -0.54 9.15 -5.14
N GLU A 271 -0.01 8.97 -3.94
CA GLU A 271 -0.40 7.94 -3.02
C GLU A 271 -1.11 8.61 -1.84
N MET A 272 -2.42 8.46 -1.77
CA MET A 272 -3.16 8.99 -0.63
C MET A 272 -3.03 8.05 0.56
N ASP A 273 -2.49 8.56 1.66
CA ASP A 273 -2.71 7.96 2.96
C ASP A 273 -4.11 8.33 3.45
N ILE A 274 -4.98 7.33 3.52
CA ILE A 274 -6.39 7.54 3.82
C ILE A 274 -6.59 7.94 5.29
N TYR A 275 -5.78 7.41 6.20
CA TYR A 275 -5.81 7.80 7.61
C TYR A 275 -5.39 9.26 7.80
N TRP A 276 -4.24 9.66 7.24
CA TRP A 276 -3.77 11.03 7.36
C TRP A 276 -4.70 12.04 6.65
N ALA A 277 -5.39 11.62 5.62
CA ALA A 277 -6.45 12.42 4.99
C ALA A 277 -7.66 12.63 5.93
N HIS A 278 -8.02 11.63 6.77
CA HIS A 278 -9.05 11.77 7.82
C HIS A 278 -8.56 12.61 9.01
N VAL A 279 -7.29 12.47 9.40
CA VAL A 279 -6.66 13.38 10.36
C VAL A 279 -6.73 14.82 9.87
N ALA A 280 -6.52 15.06 8.58
CA ALA A 280 -6.65 16.39 7.98
C ALA A 280 -8.09 16.94 8.05
N GLN A 281 -9.12 16.10 7.90
CA GLN A 281 -10.51 16.50 8.12
C GLN A 281 -10.75 17.01 9.54
N TYR A 282 -10.03 16.47 10.51
CA TYR A 282 -10.12 16.88 11.91
C TYR A 282 -9.30 18.15 12.19
N LYS A 283 -8.02 18.17 11.76
CA LYS A 283 -7.05 19.23 12.13
C LYS A 283 -7.18 20.49 11.29
N HIS A 284 -7.41 20.37 9.97
CA HIS A 284 -7.31 21.48 9.03
C HIS A 284 -8.69 21.89 8.52
N ARG A 285 -9.58 22.29 9.44
CA ARG A 285 -10.98 22.66 9.15
C ARG A 285 -11.17 24.14 8.89
N THR A 286 -10.31 24.98 9.44
CA THR A 286 -10.50 26.44 9.45
C THR A 286 -9.27 27.13 8.89
N TYR A 287 -9.50 28.31 8.32
CA TYR A 287 -8.45 29.19 7.85
C TYR A 287 -8.86 30.66 8.02
N THR A 288 -7.88 31.56 8.03
CA THR A 288 -8.13 33.02 8.01
C THR A 288 -8.25 33.45 6.56
N ALA A 289 -9.41 33.90 6.15
CA ALA A 289 -9.71 34.38 4.80
C ALA A 289 -9.03 35.73 4.50
N PRO A 290 -8.96 36.17 3.21
CA PRO A 290 -8.29 37.42 2.84
C PRO A 290 -8.84 38.67 3.56
N ASP A 291 -10.11 38.66 3.91
CA ASP A 291 -10.78 39.73 4.68
C ASP A 291 -10.50 39.68 6.19
N GLY A 292 -9.76 38.69 6.66
CA GLY A 292 -9.45 38.45 8.09
C GLY A 292 -10.49 37.64 8.83
N SER A 293 -11.60 37.27 8.22
CA SER A 293 -12.61 36.39 8.84
C SER A 293 -12.10 34.95 8.95
N THR A 294 -12.54 34.23 9.97
CA THR A 294 -12.34 32.78 10.05
C THR A 294 -13.41 32.07 9.22
N ARG A 295 -12.97 31.20 8.33
CA ARG A 295 -13.84 30.34 7.51
C ARG A 295 -13.60 28.87 7.79
N THR A 296 -14.65 28.07 7.55
CA THR A 296 -14.60 26.60 7.73
C THR A 296 -14.76 25.92 6.36
N ASP A 297 -13.88 24.99 6.07
CA ASP A 297 -14.00 24.06 4.96
C ASP A 297 -13.42 22.70 5.38
N VAL A 298 -14.25 21.66 5.31
CA VAL A 298 -13.86 20.30 5.71
C VAL A 298 -13.40 19.52 4.50
N PHE A 299 -12.17 19.01 4.57
CA PHE A 299 -11.60 18.19 3.51
C PHE A 299 -12.42 16.92 3.26
N ASP A 300 -12.62 16.55 2.00
CA ASP A 300 -13.28 15.29 1.59
C ASP A 300 -12.30 14.43 0.78
N PRO A 301 -11.66 13.41 1.41
CA PRO A 301 -10.71 12.54 0.74
C PRO A 301 -11.29 11.82 -0.48
N LEU A 302 -12.51 11.29 -0.35
CA LEU A 302 -13.16 10.54 -1.41
C LEU A 302 -13.50 11.43 -2.61
N ARG A 303 -13.98 12.66 -2.38
CA ARG A 303 -14.25 13.64 -3.45
C ARG A 303 -12.97 13.98 -4.20
N THR A 304 -11.87 14.22 -3.48
CA THR A 304 -10.56 14.55 -4.05
C THR A 304 -10.04 13.43 -4.96
N VAL A 305 -10.06 12.18 -4.49
CA VAL A 305 -9.65 11.04 -5.31
C VAL A 305 -10.54 10.89 -6.54
N ARG A 306 -11.87 10.94 -6.39
CA ARG A 306 -12.81 10.76 -7.51
C ARG A 306 -12.70 11.83 -8.59
N ALA A 307 -12.27 13.02 -8.25
CA ALA A 307 -12.04 14.10 -9.23
C ALA A 307 -10.86 13.77 -10.17
N GLN A 308 -9.87 13.01 -9.72
CA GLN A 308 -8.62 12.70 -10.45
C GLN A 308 -8.16 11.25 -10.24
N GLU A 309 -9.06 10.30 -10.26
CA GLU A 309 -8.88 8.91 -9.84
C GLU A 309 -7.66 8.23 -10.48
N LYS A 310 -7.37 8.53 -11.75
CA LYS A 310 -6.21 7.96 -12.47
C LYS A 310 -4.85 8.44 -11.96
N ARG A 311 -4.83 9.52 -11.18
CA ARG A 311 -3.58 10.02 -10.55
C ARG A 311 -3.28 9.36 -9.22
N PHE A 312 -4.16 8.49 -8.70
CA PHE A 312 -4.02 7.79 -7.43
C PHE A 312 -3.85 6.27 -7.65
N PRO A 313 -2.70 5.79 -8.15
CA PRO A 313 -2.47 4.37 -8.38
C PRO A 313 -2.23 3.57 -7.11
N LEU A 314 -1.85 4.22 -6.02
CA LEU A 314 -1.53 3.66 -4.71
C LEU A 314 -2.34 4.34 -3.61
N PHE A 315 -2.61 3.60 -2.54
CA PHE A 315 -3.22 4.11 -1.31
C PHE A 315 -2.56 3.45 -0.12
N HIS A 316 -2.23 4.22 0.92
CA HIS A 316 -2.01 3.64 2.23
C HIS A 316 -3.36 3.41 2.92
N ALA A 317 -3.66 2.13 3.15
CA ALA A 317 -4.82 1.67 3.89
C ALA A 317 -4.45 1.55 5.38
N LYS A 318 -4.40 2.70 6.05
CA LYS A 318 -4.07 2.88 7.46
C LYS A 318 -5.33 3.27 8.22
N ASP A 319 -5.65 2.61 9.32
CA ASP A 319 -6.94 2.77 10.01
C ASP A 319 -6.79 3.43 11.38
N GLY A 320 -7.88 4.00 11.87
CA GLY A 320 -7.91 4.68 13.14
C GLY A 320 -9.29 4.75 13.76
N VAL A 321 -9.32 4.75 15.10
CA VAL A 321 -10.52 5.03 15.92
C VAL A 321 -10.54 6.50 16.27
N SER A 322 -11.68 7.15 16.10
CA SER A 322 -11.87 8.56 16.46
C SER A 322 -11.59 8.80 17.93
N ASN A 323 -10.66 9.70 18.22
CA ASN A 323 -10.30 10.09 19.59
C ASN A 323 -10.02 11.60 19.64
N PRO A 324 -11.04 12.42 19.97
CA PRO A 324 -10.87 13.87 20.08
C PRO A 324 -9.91 14.33 21.18
N ALA A 325 -9.51 13.44 22.10
CA ALA A 325 -8.58 13.76 23.17
C ALA A 325 -7.11 13.80 22.72
N VAL A 326 -6.80 13.26 21.54
CA VAL A 326 -5.44 13.29 20.99
C VAL A 326 -5.30 14.35 19.89
N PRO A 327 -4.09 14.92 19.67
CA PRO A 327 -3.91 16.01 18.71
C PRO A 327 -4.32 15.67 17.27
N ASN A 328 -4.21 14.42 16.86
CA ASN A 328 -4.59 13.96 15.53
C ASN A 328 -6.10 13.65 15.38
N GLY A 329 -6.86 13.62 16.49
CA GLY A 329 -8.27 13.25 16.47
C GLY A 329 -8.55 11.77 16.27
N TYR A 330 -7.52 10.94 16.14
CA TYR A 330 -7.59 9.49 15.90
C TYR A 330 -6.45 8.75 16.58
N ASP A 331 -6.74 7.58 17.14
CA ASP A 331 -5.75 6.57 17.53
C ASP A 331 -5.58 5.57 16.38
N MET A 332 -4.34 5.32 15.96
CA MET A 332 -4.05 4.38 14.90
C MET A 332 -4.20 2.94 15.38
N VAL A 333 -4.96 2.14 14.62
CA VAL A 333 -5.31 0.75 14.93
C VAL A 333 -5.13 -0.16 13.71
N PRO A 334 -5.13 -1.51 13.88
CA PRO A 334 -5.08 -2.43 12.76
C PRO A 334 -6.23 -2.20 11.76
N PHE A 335 -5.94 -2.35 10.47
CA PHE A 335 -6.93 -2.16 9.41
C PHE A 335 -8.22 -2.97 9.66
N GLY A 336 -9.37 -2.31 9.50
CA GLY A 336 -10.70 -2.89 9.68
C GLY A 336 -11.16 -3.00 11.12
N THR A 337 -10.44 -2.38 12.08
CA THR A 337 -10.85 -2.26 13.49
C THR A 337 -11.12 -0.81 13.91
N GLY A 338 -10.94 0.14 12.99
CA GLY A 338 -11.17 1.56 13.18
C GLY A 338 -12.54 2.04 12.68
N ASP A 339 -12.69 3.37 12.62
CA ASP A 339 -13.93 4.06 12.24
C ASP A 339 -13.91 4.55 10.78
N ILE A 340 -12.79 4.44 10.08
CA ILE A 340 -12.67 4.91 8.70
C ILE A 340 -13.49 4.00 7.79
N ASP A 341 -14.47 4.57 7.08
CA ASP A 341 -15.38 3.81 6.21
C ASP A 341 -14.70 3.40 4.89
N TYR A 342 -13.79 2.43 4.98
CA TYR A 342 -13.10 1.83 3.82
C TYR A 342 -14.05 1.14 2.85
N ARG A 343 -15.18 0.63 3.32
CA ARG A 343 -16.21 0.06 2.48
C ARG A 343 -16.78 1.13 1.55
N ARG A 344 -17.18 2.27 2.09
CA ARG A 344 -17.66 3.41 1.30
C ARG A 344 -16.57 3.91 0.38
N PHE A 345 -15.34 4.07 0.87
CA PHE A 345 -14.22 4.61 0.11
C PHE A 345 -13.98 3.78 -1.15
N PHE A 346 -13.68 2.47 -1.01
CA PHE A 346 -13.34 1.61 -2.14
C PHE A 346 -14.53 1.26 -3.03
N SER A 347 -15.78 1.17 -2.50
CA SER A 347 -16.95 0.90 -3.32
C SER A 347 -17.31 2.04 -4.26
N ARG A 348 -16.90 3.27 -3.94
CA ARG A 348 -17.18 4.47 -4.74
C ARG A 348 -16.13 4.79 -5.79
N LEU A 349 -14.99 4.11 -5.78
CA LEU A 349 -13.98 4.24 -6.82
C LEU A 349 -14.41 3.47 -8.08
N ARG A 350 -14.23 4.08 -9.26
CA ARG A 350 -14.68 3.53 -10.55
C ARG A 350 -13.74 2.46 -11.10
N ALA A 351 -12.45 2.65 -10.88
CA ALA A 351 -11.40 1.83 -11.46
C ALA A 351 -11.07 0.61 -10.58
N HIS A 352 -12.03 -0.28 -10.42
CA HIS A 352 -11.81 -1.51 -9.66
C HIS A 352 -10.62 -2.32 -10.17
N GLY A 353 -9.62 -2.51 -9.32
CA GLY A 353 -8.38 -3.19 -9.64
C GLY A 353 -7.27 -2.30 -10.22
N TYR A 354 -7.53 -1.02 -10.47
CA TYR A 354 -6.49 -0.05 -10.81
C TYR A 354 -5.68 0.37 -9.59
N HIS A 355 -6.36 0.54 -8.46
CA HIS A 355 -5.76 0.96 -7.19
C HIS A 355 -5.08 -0.21 -6.49
N ASN A 356 -3.96 0.09 -5.83
CA ASN A 356 -3.20 -0.86 -5.04
C ASN A 356 -3.21 -0.37 -3.58
N PRO A 357 -4.14 -0.85 -2.73
CA PRO A 357 -4.11 -0.52 -1.31
C PRO A 357 -2.98 -1.26 -0.62
N MET A 358 -2.06 -0.50 -0.02
CA MET A 358 -0.98 -0.99 0.82
C MET A 358 -1.38 -0.80 2.27
N TYR A 359 -1.55 -1.88 3.02
CA TYR A 359 -1.73 -1.77 4.46
C TYR A 359 -0.52 -1.11 5.10
N GLU A 360 -0.77 -0.12 5.96
CA GLU A 360 0.24 0.50 6.80
C GLU A 360 -0.26 0.70 8.23
N GLN A 361 0.67 0.58 9.18
CA GLN A 361 0.45 0.96 10.57
C GLN A 361 1.77 1.41 11.19
N ASP A 362 1.91 2.71 11.46
CA ASP A 362 3.17 3.31 11.93
C ASP A 362 3.58 2.79 13.32
N ASN A 363 2.60 2.50 14.17
CA ASN A 363 2.79 1.97 15.52
C ASN A 363 2.71 0.43 15.59
N ALA A 364 2.86 -0.28 14.47
CA ALA A 364 2.86 -1.74 14.45
C ALA A 364 4.06 -2.36 15.18
N PRO A 365 5.31 -1.83 15.06
CA PRO A 365 6.42 -2.27 15.88
C PRO A 365 6.15 -2.13 17.38
N GLY A 366 6.59 -3.11 18.16
CA GLY A 366 6.43 -3.10 19.60
C GLY A 366 7.53 -3.91 20.31
N ALA A 367 7.40 -4.08 21.62
CA ALA A 367 8.37 -4.83 22.43
C ALA A 367 8.39 -6.33 22.09
N ASP A 368 7.26 -6.88 21.62
CA ASP A 368 7.20 -8.26 21.15
C ASP A 368 7.69 -8.35 19.70
N PRO A 369 8.77 -9.15 19.45
CA PRO A 369 9.35 -9.31 18.11
C PRO A 369 8.38 -9.78 17.03
N ALA A 370 7.30 -10.46 17.37
CA ALA A 370 6.31 -10.93 16.41
C ALA A 370 5.13 -9.96 16.20
N GLN A 371 5.07 -8.84 16.94
CA GLN A 371 3.89 -7.96 16.97
C GLN A 371 3.53 -7.41 15.60
N SER A 372 4.46 -6.80 14.88
CA SER A 372 4.19 -6.17 13.58
C SER A 372 3.67 -7.17 12.55
N LEU A 373 4.21 -8.40 12.51
CA LEU A 373 3.74 -9.46 11.62
C LEU A 373 2.35 -9.99 12.03
N ARG A 374 2.05 -10.09 13.34
CA ARG A 374 0.68 -10.46 13.79
C ARG A 374 -0.35 -9.40 13.42
N LEU A 375 0.00 -8.12 13.55
CA LEU A 375 -0.88 -7.02 13.12
C LEU A 375 -1.04 -7.01 11.59
N ALA A 376 0.00 -7.35 10.84
CA ALA A 376 -0.08 -7.52 9.39
C ALA A 376 -1.04 -8.68 9.02
N GLU A 377 -1.00 -9.81 9.73
CA GLU A 377 -1.92 -10.93 9.51
C GLU A 377 -3.38 -10.55 9.82
N LEU A 378 -3.64 -9.89 10.96
CA LEU A 378 -4.97 -9.40 11.31
C LEU A 378 -5.52 -8.46 10.24
N SER A 379 -4.74 -7.49 9.83
CA SER A 379 -5.11 -6.49 8.81
C SER A 379 -5.32 -7.12 7.44
N TYR A 380 -4.52 -8.13 7.06
CA TYR A 380 -4.75 -8.91 5.85
C TYR A 380 -6.11 -9.61 5.85
N ARG A 381 -6.49 -10.24 6.96
CA ARG A 381 -7.80 -10.91 7.11
C ARG A 381 -8.94 -9.91 6.94
N ASN A 382 -8.81 -8.72 7.51
CA ASN A 382 -9.82 -7.66 7.40
C ASN A 382 -9.90 -7.08 5.98
N LEU A 383 -8.76 -6.86 5.30
CA LEU A 383 -8.73 -6.52 3.87
C LEU A 383 -9.41 -7.58 3.01
N ALA A 384 -9.17 -8.86 3.33
CA ALA A 384 -9.76 -9.98 2.62
C ALA A 384 -11.27 -10.11 2.83
N ALA A 385 -11.76 -9.65 3.98
CA ALA A 385 -13.18 -9.67 4.35
C ALA A 385 -13.97 -8.46 3.83
N LEU A 386 -13.30 -7.41 3.32
CA LEU A 386 -13.95 -6.17 2.90
C LEU A 386 -14.88 -6.40 1.69
N ARG A 387 -16.17 -6.07 1.86
CA ARG A 387 -17.22 -6.26 0.85
C ARG A 387 -17.96 -4.95 0.58
N GLY A 388 -18.38 -4.77 -0.70
CA GLY A 388 -19.18 -3.61 -1.15
C GLY A 388 -20.52 -3.98 -1.73
#